data_ccc49dca3cc7aa06a51c877d62cdceeb
#
_entry.id   ccc49dca3cc7aa06a51c877d62cdceeb
#
_cell.length_a   1.000
_cell.length_b   1.000
_cell.length_c   1.000
_cell.angle_alpha   90.00
_cell.angle_beta   90.00
_cell.angle_gamma   90.00
#
_symmetry.space_group_name_H-M   'P 1'
#
loop_
_entity.id
_entity.type
_entity.pdbx_description
1 polymer ?
#
loop_
_entity_poly.entity_id
_entity_poly.type
_entity_poly.pdbx_seq_one_letter_code
_entity_poly.pdbx_strand_id
1 'polypeptide(L)'
;MKVVMLGADRSVKGGVSAVVNNLYEAGLDQRIDLTYIGTMVDGSTAAKLLKGVQALLKFVAVLPKADIVHLNMAADASCYRKLIFMQIALWFHKKVVIHEHGGDFQGFYYKRCSSKRQAYIKKMLNRADLFLVLTDVWKDFFSDMVDRDKIHVLQNAVPVPKMPKTDYSSHTAVFLGRLCPEKGVDELLDCVEAVQKKHPDFHLVLGGFWENGTEELQKKA
;
A
#
# COMPACT_ATOMS: atom_id res chain seq x y z
N MET A 1 -24.90 6.28 -3.04
CA MET A 1 -24.02 5.62 -2.06
C MET A 1 -22.83 6.52 -1.78
N LYS A 2 -22.64 6.90 -0.52
CA LYS A 2 -21.55 7.77 -0.07
C LYS A 2 -20.43 6.94 0.57
N VAL A 3 -19.24 7.03 0.02
CA VAL A 3 -18.07 6.31 0.48
C VAL A 3 -17.03 7.29 1.02
N VAL A 4 -16.60 7.07 2.25
CA VAL A 4 -15.44 7.76 2.83
C VAL A 4 -14.25 6.83 2.76
N MET A 5 -13.27 7.16 1.90
CA MET A 5 -12.07 6.37 1.71
C MET A 5 -10.89 7.02 2.43
N LEU A 6 -10.15 6.23 3.21
CA LEU A 6 -9.00 6.68 3.99
C LEU A 6 -7.72 5.95 3.57
N GLY A 7 -6.66 6.70 3.32
CA GLY A 7 -5.35 6.14 2.91
C GLY A 7 -4.19 7.05 3.31
N ALA A 8 -3.02 6.84 2.71
CA ALA A 8 -1.98 7.85 2.67
C ALA A 8 -2.46 9.05 1.84
N ASP A 9 -1.91 10.24 2.05
CA ASP A 9 -2.24 11.37 1.18
C ASP A 9 -1.88 11.03 -0.28
N ARG A 10 -2.69 11.50 -1.23
CA ARG A 10 -2.49 11.19 -2.65
C ARG A 10 -1.19 11.71 -3.23
N SER A 11 -0.58 12.70 -2.57
CA SER A 11 0.74 13.25 -2.91
C SER A 11 1.91 12.39 -2.44
N VAL A 12 1.69 11.45 -1.51
CA VAL A 12 2.73 10.56 -0.98
C VAL A 12 3.21 9.60 -2.07
N LYS A 13 4.51 9.48 -2.24
CA LYS A 13 5.11 8.51 -3.18
C LYS A 13 5.11 7.11 -2.58
N GLY A 14 4.15 6.29 -2.98
CA GLY A 14 4.03 4.92 -2.46
C GLY A 14 2.92 4.10 -3.12
N GLY A 15 2.95 2.79 -2.92
CA GLY A 15 2.03 1.85 -3.56
C GLY A 15 0.56 2.14 -3.25
N VAL A 16 0.22 2.46 -2.01
CA VAL A 16 -1.17 2.76 -1.62
C VAL A 16 -1.70 4.00 -2.34
N SER A 17 -0.89 5.06 -2.39
CA SER A 17 -1.28 6.31 -3.07
C SER A 17 -1.40 6.11 -4.58
N ALA A 18 -0.52 5.29 -5.18
CA ALA A 18 -0.59 4.95 -6.60
C ALA A 18 -1.90 4.22 -6.92
N VAL A 19 -2.28 3.22 -6.13
CA VAL A 19 -3.55 2.50 -6.31
C VAL A 19 -4.74 3.44 -6.22
N VAL A 20 -4.77 4.32 -5.22
CA VAL A 20 -5.84 5.30 -5.05
C VAL A 20 -5.88 6.27 -6.23
N ASN A 21 -4.73 6.76 -6.69
CA ASN A 21 -4.68 7.65 -7.86
C ASN A 21 -5.18 6.96 -9.12
N ASN A 22 -4.81 5.70 -9.36
CA ASN A 22 -5.34 4.91 -10.48
C ASN A 22 -6.86 4.75 -10.41
N LEU A 23 -7.43 4.57 -9.21
CA LEU A 23 -8.89 4.52 -9.04
C LEU A 23 -9.57 5.85 -9.41
N TYR A 24 -8.95 6.98 -9.08
CA TYR A 24 -9.44 8.30 -9.49
C TYR A 24 -9.30 8.50 -11.01
N GLU A 25 -8.17 8.13 -11.59
CA GLU A 25 -7.95 8.20 -13.05
C GLU A 25 -8.95 7.32 -13.82
N ALA A 26 -9.34 6.19 -13.22
CA ALA A 26 -10.40 5.32 -13.77
C ALA A 26 -11.83 5.87 -13.54
N GLY A 27 -11.98 7.05 -12.94
CA GLY A 27 -13.26 7.73 -12.74
C GLY A 27 -14.12 7.15 -11.62
N LEU A 28 -13.52 6.57 -10.58
CA LEU A 28 -14.29 6.02 -9.44
C LEU A 28 -15.10 7.11 -8.74
N ASP A 29 -14.56 8.30 -8.58
CA ASP A 29 -15.22 9.48 -7.98
C ASP A 29 -16.38 10.04 -8.80
N GLN A 30 -16.45 9.68 -10.10
CA GLN A 30 -17.57 10.03 -10.98
C GLN A 30 -18.70 9.00 -10.88
N ARG A 31 -18.41 7.78 -10.42
CA ARG A 31 -19.37 6.68 -10.32
C ARG A 31 -20.03 6.57 -8.95
N ILE A 32 -19.40 7.08 -7.92
CA ILE A 32 -19.87 7.07 -6.53
C ILE A 32 -19.60 8.44 -5.87
N ASP A 33 -20.38 8.79 -4.86
CA ASP A 33 -20.10 9.97 -4.01
C ASP A 33 -18.91 9.64 -3.08
N LEU A 34 -17.68 9.92 -3.57
CA LEU A 34 -16.43 9.55 -2.93
C LEU A 34 -15.79 10.73 -2.22
N THR A 35 -15.62 10.61 -0.91
CA THR A 35 -14.79 11.53 -0.11
C THR A 35 -13.49 10.85 0.29
N TYR A 36 -12.34 11.35 -0.19
CA TYR A 36 -11.03 10.85 0.21
C TYR A 36 -10.43 11.66 1.36
N ILE A 37 -9.83 10.94 2.33
CA ILE A 37 -9.15 11.54 3.48
C ILE A 37 -7.74 10.95 3.58
N GLY A 38 -6.72 11.78 3.30
CA GLY A 38 -5.33 11.43 3.54
C GLY A 38 -5.02 11.45 5.03
N THR A 39 -4.57 10.33 5.57
CA THR A 39 -4.30 10.14 7.02
C THR A 39 -2.83 10.23 7.37
N MET A 40 -1.94 10.39 6.38
CA MET A 40 -0.49 10.45 6.53
C MET A 40 0.11 11.19 5.35
N VAL A 41 1.16 11.96 5.60
CA VAL A 41 2.01 12.63 4.61
C VAL A 41 3.46 12.29 4.87
N ASP A 42 4.32 12.51 3.88
CA ASP A 42 5.77 12.49 4.08
C ASP A 42 6.22 13.72 4.88
N GLY A 43 7.36 13.62 5.57
CA GLY A 43 7.93 14.70 6.34
C GLY A 43 8.15 14.35 7.82
N SER A 44 8.26 15.39 8.66
CA SER A 44 8.55 15.26 10.08
C SER A 44 7.45 14.54 10.87
N THR A 45 7.80 14.00 12.04
CA THR A 45 6.83 13.37 12.96
C THR A 45 5.70 14.34 13.33
N ALA A 46 6.02 15.62 13.53
CA ALA A 46 5.02 16.65 13.82
C ALA A 46 4.02 16.84 12.66
N ALA A 47 4.52 16.89 11.42
CA ALA A 47 3.66 16.99 10.24
C ALA A 47 2.73 15.76 10.10
N LYS A 48 3.26 14.55 10.33
CA LYS A 48 2.48 13.30 10.33
C LYS A 48 1.40 13.30 11.41
N LEU A 49 1.72 13.77 12.62
CA LEU A 49 0.75 13.85 13.72
C LEU A 49 -0.35 14.87 13.42
N LEU A 50 0.01 16.07 12.98
CA LEU A 50 -0.94 17.12 12.60
C LEU A 50 -1.88 16.64 11.50
N LYS A 51 -1.35 15.98 10.46
CA LYS A 51 -2.15 15.38 9.40
C LYS A 51 -3.12 14.33 9.93
N GLY A 52 -2.67 13.50 10.87
CA GLY A 52 -3.52 12.49 11.53
C GLY A 52 -4.69 13.12 12.29
N VAL A 53 -4.44 14.19 13.05
CA VAL A 53 -5.48 14.95 13.78
C VAL A 53 -6.46 15.61 12.80
N GLN A 54 -5.97 16.29 11.77
CA GLN A 54 -6.82 16.88 10.73
C GLN A 54 -7.70 15.83 10.04
N ALA A 55 -7.13 14.67 9.72
CA ALA A 55 -7.85 13.55 9.12
C ALA A 55 -8.96 13.05 10.05
N LEU A 56 -8.70 12.94 11.35
CA LEU A 56 -9.68 12.50 12.34
C LEU A 56 -10.85 13.48 12.43
N LEU A 57 -10.58 14.77 12.54
CA LEU A 57 -11.61 15.81 12.60
C LEU A 57 -12.48 15.81 11.33
N LYS A 58 -11.84 15.76 10.15
CA LYS A 58 -12.54 15.66 8.86
C LYS A 58 -13.38 14.40 8.79
N PHE A 59 -12.85 13.26 9.24
CA PHE A 59 -13.54 11.98 9.23
C PHE A 59 -14.81 12.02 10.08
N VAL A 60 -14.71 12.48 11.32
CA VAL A 60 -15.87 12.58 12.24
C VAL A 60 -16.94 13.50 11.66
N ALA A 61 -16.55 14.61 11.02
CA ALA A 61 -17.50 15.54 10.42
C ALA A 61 -18.28 14.95 9.24
N VAL A 62 -17.66 14.09 8.40
CA VAL A 62 -18.33 13.51 7.22
C VAL A 62 -18.99 12.16 7.51
N LEU A 63 -18.56 11.47 8.58
CA LEU A 63 -18.98 10.11 8.91
C LEU A 63 -20.50 9.93 9.06
N PRO A 64 -21.28 10.85 9.69
CA PRO A 64 -22.73 10.67 9.79
C PRO A 64 -23.43 10.47 8.44
N LYS A 65 -22.91 11.10 7.39
CA LYS A 65 -23.48 11.04 6.03
C LYS A 65 -22.92 9.89 5.18
N ALA A 66 -21.91 9.17 5.66
CA ALA A 66 -21.31 8.04 4.96
C ALA A 66 -22.19 6.79 5.04
N ASP A 67 -22.21 6.01 3.96
CA ASP A 67 -22.77 4.65 3.94
C ASP A 67 -21.68 3.63 4.24
N ILE A 68 -20.50 3.83 3.63
CA ILE A 68 -19.35 2.92 3.68
C ILE A 68 -18.09 3.71 4.07
N VAL A 69 -17.28 3.09 4.91
CA VAL A 69 -15.92 3.53 5.24
C VAL A 69 -14.93 2.53 4.65
N HIS A 70 -14.11 2.99 3.69
CA HIS A 70 -13.10 2.19 3.01
C HIS A 70 -11.70 2.56 3.54
N LEU A 71 -11.03 1.59 4.14
CA LEU A 71 -9.73 1.76 4.82
C LEU A 71 -8.62 1.11 4.00
N ASN A 72 -7.80 1.92 3.32
CA ASN A 72 -6.57 1.43 2.70
C ASN A 72 -5.51 1.22 3.79
N MET A 73 -5.19 -0.02 4.08
CA MET A 73 -4.34 -0.44 5.20
C MET A 73 -3.04 -1.09 4.69
N ALA A 74 -2.00 -1.00 5.48
CA ALA A 74 -0.77 -1.76 5.37
C ALA A 74 -0.28 -2.09 6.79
N ALA A 75 0.84 -2.79 6.92
CA ALA A 75 1.44 -3.15 8.21
C ALA A 75 1.77 -1.96 9.13
N ASP A 76 2.22 -2.27 10.34
CA ASP A 76 2.80 -1.36 11.34
C ASP A 76 1.89 -0.17 11.71
N ALA A 77 2.43 1.04 11.72
CA ALA A 77 1.71 2.26 12.07
C ALA A 77 0.47 2.51 11.20
N SER A 78 0.46 2.01 9.95
CA SER A 78 -0.71 2.10 9.08
C SER A 78 -1.88 1.27 9.60
N CYS A 79 -1.61 0.05 10.03
CA CYS A 79 -2.61 -0.83 10.64
C CYS A 79 -3.26 -0.17 11.86
N TYR A 80 -2.47 0.21 12.88
CA TYR A 80 -3.01 0.83 14.10
C TYR A 80 -3.82 2.08 13.82
N ARG A 81 -3.33 2.94 12.94
CA ARG A 81 -4.05 4.16 12.54
C ARG A 81 -5.40 3.83 11.92
N LYS A 82 -5.47 2.84 11.03
CA LYS A 82 -6.73 2.45 10.39
C LYS A 82 -7.70 1.78 11.37
N LEU A 83 -7.19 1.03 12.36
CA LEU A 83 -8.04 0.45 13.39
C LEU A 83 -8.73 1.52 14.27
N ILE A 84 -8.12 2.68 14.48
CA ILE A 84 -8.77 3.82 15.16
C ILE A 84 -9.97 4.31 14.34
N PHE A 85 -9.78 4.59 13.04
CA PHE A 85 -10.86 5.01 12.16
C PHE A 85 -11.95 3.93 12.03
N MET A 86 -11.56 2.68 11.96
CA MET A 86 -12.47 1.54 11.96
C MET A 86 -13.35 1.50 13.22
N GLN A 87 -12.73 1.64 14.40
CA GLN A 87 -13.48 1.62 15.66
C GLN A 87 -14.52 2.73 15.72
N ILE A 88 -14.18 3.94 15.26
CA ILE A 88 -15.11 5.07 15.19
C ILE A 88 -16.22 4.77 14.18
N ALA A 89 -15.90 4.25 12.99
CA ALA A 89 -16.90 3.88 12.00
C ALA A 89 -17.92 2.86 12.54
N LEU A 90 -17.43 1.87 13.29
CA LEU A 90 -18.26 0.85 13.92
C LEU A 90 -19.17 1.42 15.02
N TRP A 91 -18.72 2.43 15.77
CA TRP A 91 -19.58 3.14 16.75
C TRP A 91 -20.73 3.90 16.05
N PHE A 92 -20.49 4.35 14.83
CA PHE A 92 -21.52 4.99 14.00
C PHE A 92 -22.30 4.00 13.12
N HIS A 93 -22.17 2.69 13.39
CA HIS A 93 -22.84 1.60 12.65
C HIS A 93 -22.62 1.67 11.13
N LYS A 94 -21.44 2.13 10.68
CA LYS A 94 -21.10 2.19 9.24
C LYS A 94 -20.56 0.87 8.75
N LYS A 95 -20.84 0.57 7.48
CA LYS A 95 -20.20 -0.55 6.78
C LYS A 95 -18.73 -0.27 6.59
N VAL A 96 -17.89 -1.27 6.87
CA VAL A 96 -16.43 -1.12 6.81
C VAL A 96 -15.84 -2.07 5.79
N VAL A 97 -15.12 -1.50 4.83
CA VAL A 97 -14.28 -2.21 3.88
C VAL A 97 -12.82 -1.98 4.26
N ILE A 98 -12.06 -3.04 4.46
CA ILE A 98 -10.61 -2.97 4.59
C ILE A 98 -10.00 -3.39 3.25
N HIS A 99 -9.08 -2.59 2.73
CA HIS A 99 -8.26 -2.92 1.57
C HIS A 99 -6.80 -2.97 2.05
N GLU A 100 -6.30 -4.19 2.17
CA GLU A 100 -4.94 -4.45 2.62
C GLU A 100 -4.02 -4.47 1.40
N HIS A 101 -2.95 -3.66 1.43
CA HIS A 101 -2.06 -3.41 0.31
C HIS A 101 -0.74 -4.19 0.36
N GLY A 102 -0.69 -5.25 1.12
CA GLY A 102 0.51 -6.09 1.23
C GLY A 102 1.61 -5.44 2.07
N GLY A 103 2.83 -5.64 1.65
CA GLY A 103 4.01 -5.34 2.44
C GLY A 103 4.35 -6.50 3.38
N ASP A 104 5.06 -6.23 4.46
CA ASP A 104 5.46 -7.23 5.45
C ASP A 104 4.43 -7.37 6.58
N PHE A 105 3.14 -7.58 6.24
CA PHE A 105 2.10 -7.75 7.28
C PHE A 105 2.33 -9.01 8.10
N GLN A 106 2.82 -10.08 7.49
CA GLN A 106 3.14 -11.33 8.18
C GLN A 106 4.26 -11.14 9.21
N GLY A 107 5.36 -10.49 8.84
CA GLY A 107 6.45 -10.16 9.76
C GLY A 107 6.02 -9.18 10.85
N PHE A 108 5.19 -8.18 10.52
CA PHE A 108 4.58 -7.29 11.49
C PHE A 108 3.74 -8.08 12.51
N TYR A 109 2.82 -8.89 12.04
CA TYR A 109 1.87 -9.61 12.90
C TYR A 109 2.56 -10.63 13.79
N TYR A 110 3.41 -11.51 13.24
CA TYR A 110 4.01 -12.59 14.00
C TYR A 110 5.30 -12.23 14.74
N LYS A 111 6.10 -11.28 14.21
CA LYS A 111 7.41 -10.97 14.78
C LYS A 111 7.43 -9.68 15.60
N ARG A 112 6.61 -8.68 15.24
CA ARG A 112 6.60 -7.35 15.87
C ARG A 112 5.42 -7.09 16.81
N CYS A 113 4.38 -7.91 16.76
CA CYS A 113 3.24 -7.79 17.65
C CYS A 113 3.31 -8.79 18.81
N SER A 114 3.06 -8.31 20.04
CA SER A 114 2.80 -9.20 21.18
C SER A 114 1.47 -9.96 20.98
N SER A 115 1.30 -11.10 21.68
CA SER A 115 0.08 -11.91 21.60
C SER A 115 -1.20 -11.11 21.90
N LYS A 116 -1.14 -10.14 22.81
CA LYS A 116 -2.28 -9.24 23.10
C LYS A 116 -2.63 -8.35 21.91
N ARG A 117 -1.60 -7.81 21.22
CA ARG A 117 -1.78 -7.01 20.00
C ARG A 117 -2.30 -7.85 18.84
N GLN A 118 -1.78 -9.05 18.66
CA GLN A 118 -2.28 -10.01 17.67
C GLN A 118 -3.78 -10.30 17.88
N ALA A 119 -4.17 -10.64 19.10
CA ALA A 119 -5.56 -10.91 19.44
C ALA A 119 -6.46 -9.69 19.18
N TYR A 120 -5.99 -8.47 19.52
CA TYR A 120 -6.72 -7.24 19.25
C TYR A 120 -6.88 -6.98 17.74
N ILE A 121 -5.80 -7.10 16.97
CA ILE A 121 -5.82 -6.93 15.50
C ILE A 121 -6.79 -7.93 14.89
N LYS A 122 -6.67 -9.23 15.20
CA LYS A 122 -7.55 -10.29 14.71
C LYS A 122 -9.03 -9.96 15.02
N LYS A 123 -9.32 -9.61 16.27
CA LYS A 123 -10.68 -9.23 16.71
C LYS A 123 -11.21 -8.04 15.90
N MET A 124 -10.38 -7.04 15.63
CA MET A 124 -10.82 -5.85 14.89
C MET A 124 -11.01 -6.17 13.41
N LEU A 125 -10.07 -6.83 12.75
CA LEU A 125 -10.15 -7.13 11.32
C LEU A 125 -11.38 -7.97 10.99
N ASN A 126 -11.74 -8.94 11.83
CA ASN A 126 -12.92 -9.80 11.60
C ASN A 126 -14.26 -9.05 11.72
N ARG A 127 -14.27 -7.81 12.24
CA ARG A 127 -15.46 -6.95 12.29
C ARG A 127 -15.70 -6.17 11.00
N ALA A 128 -14.80 -6.25 10.02
CA ALA A 128 -15.04 -5.69 8.70
C ALA A 128 -16.19 -6.41 8.00
N ASP A 129 -16.96 -5.67 7.22
CA ASP A 129 -18.00 -6.25 6.37
C ASP A 129 -17.40 -6.87 5.11
N LEU A 130 -16.29 -6.30 4.60
CA LEU A 130 -15.55 -6.77 3.44
C LEU A 130 -14.05 -6.57 3.67
N PHE A 131 -13.24 -7.55 3.29
CA PHE A 131 -11.79 -7.51 3.38
C PHE A 131 -11.17 -7.78 2.01
N LEU A 132 -10.50 -6.79 1.45
CA LEU A 132 -9.85 -6.89 0.14
C LEU A 132 -8.35 -7.13 0.32
N VAL A 133 -7.83 -8.08 -0.43
CA VAL A 133 -6.40 -8.44 -0.48
C VAL A 133 -5.93 -8.50 -1.92
N LEU A 134 -4.61 -8.43 -2.13
CA LEU A 134 -4.04 -8.33 -3.48
C LEU A 134 -3.90 -9.68 -4.20
N THR A 135 -3.79 -10.79 -3.46
CA THR A 135 -3.52 -12.13 -4.03
C THR A 135 -4.19 -13.22 -3.20
N ASP A 136 -4.31 -14.43 -3.78
CA ASP A 136 -4.82 -15.60 -3.06
C ASP A 136 -3.91 -15.99 -1.88
N VAL A 137 -2.59 -15.82 -1.98
CA VAL A 137 -1.66 -16.04 -0.86
C VAL A 137 -2.03 -15.17 0.34
N TRP A 138 -2.36 -13.89 0.12
CA TRP A 138 -2.85 -13.02 1.17
C TRP A 138 -4.24 -13.39 1.66
N LYS A 139 -5.11 -13.89 0.78
CA LYS A 139 -6.42 -14.43 1.19
C LYS A 139 -6.26 -15.60 2.14
N ASP A 140 -5.37 -16.53 1.84
CA ASP A 140 -5.09 -17.67 2.71
C ASP A 140 -4.51 -17.23 4.05
N PHE A 141 -3.53 -16.33 4.04
CA PHE A 141 -2.95 -15.77 5.26
C PHE A 141 -3.98 -15.09 6.17
N PHE A 142 -4.82 -14.23 5.60
CA PHE A 142 -5.83 -13.50 6.40
C PHE A 142 -7.01 -14.36 6.81
N SER A 143 -7.22 -15.54 6.21
CA SER A 143 -8.27 -16.49 6.62
C SER A 143 -8.10 -17.01 8.05
N ASP A 144 -6.90 -16.91 8.63
CA ASP A 144 -6.66 -17.19 10.05
C ASP A 144 -7.18 -16.07 10.98
N MET A 145 -7.48 -14.90 10.44
CA MET A 145 -7.86 -13.70 11.20
C MET A 145 -9.25 -13.17 10.88
N VAL A 146 -9.72 -13.39 9.67
CA VAL A 146 -10.99 -12.87 9.13
C VAL A 146 -11.75 -14.03 8.49
N ASP A 147 -13.07 -14.05 8.65
CA ASP A 147 -13.93 -15.04 8.01
C ASP A 147 -13.67 -15.07 6.50
N ARG A 148 -13.38 -16.25 5.95
CA ARG A 148 -12.93 -16.42 4.56
C ARG A 148 -13.93 -15.86 3.54
N ASP A 149 -15.22 -15.92 3.84
CA ASP A 149 -16.30 -15.43 2.97
C ASP A 149 -16.30 -13.90 2.83
N LYS A 150 -15.69 -13.19 3.77
CA LYS A 150 -15.51 -11.74 3.72
C LYS A 150 -14.28 -11.33 2.91
N ILE A 151 -13.36 -12.26 2.62
CA ILE A 151 -12.08 -11.95 1.96
C ILE A 151 -12.20 -12.13 0.46
N HIS A 152 -11.96 -11.06 -0.27
CA HIS A 152 -11.96 -11.06 -1.73
C HIS A 152 -10.62 -10.56 -2.28
N VAL A 153 -10.16 -11.19 -3.36
CA VAL A 153 -8.95 -10.77 -4.05
C VAL A 153 -9.28 -9.63 -4.99
N LEU A 154 -8.62 -8.50 -4.82
CA LEU A 154 -8.65 -7.34 -5.70
C LEU A 154 -7.21 -6.95 -6.07
N GLN A 155 -6.78 -7.40 -7.24
CA GLN A 155 -5.45 -7.07 -7.75
C GLN A 155 -5.32 -5.58 -8.07
N ASN A 156 -4.12 -5.04 -7.88
CA ASN A 156 -3.84 -3.68 -8.30
C ASN A 156 -3.90 -3.56 -9.82
N ALA A 157 -4.77 -2.70 -10.30
CA ALA A 157 -4.87 -2.37 -11.72
C ALA A 157 -4.03 -1.14 -12.05
N VAL A 158 -3.45 -1.13 -13.24
CA VAL A 158 -2.75 0.02 -13.81
C VAL A 158 -3.31 0.29 -15.21
N PRO A 159 -3.38 1.55 -15.64
CA PRO A 159 -3.68 1.87 -17.02
C PRO A 159 -2.63 1.24 -17.93
N VAL A 160 -3.06 0.57 -18.98
CA VAL A 160 -2.14 0.06 -20.01
C VAL A 160 -1.98 1.14 -21.08
N PRO A 161 -0.84 1.85 -21.13
CA PRO A 161 -0.59 2.83 -22.18
C PRO A 161 -0.47 2.15 -23.54
N LYS A 162 -0.72 2.89 -24.63
CA LYS A 162 -0.30 2.44 -25.95
C LYS A 162 1.22 2.39 -25.98
N MET A 163 1.76 1.20 -25.87
CA MET A 163 3.21 0.98 -25.84
C MET A 163 3.79 1.06 -27.26
N PRO A 164 4.90 1.77 -27.49
CA PRO A 164 5.69 1.54 -28.68
C PRO A 164 6.19 0.09 -28.68
N LYS A 165 6.43 -0.47 -29.86
CA LYS A 165 7.06 -1.81 -29.94
C LYS A 165 8.43 -1.76 -29.26
N THR A 166 8.63 -2.67 -28.31
CA THR A 166 9.92 -2.81 -27.65
C THR A 166 10.94 -3.35 -28.64
N ASP A 167 12.07 -2.69 -28.76
CA ASP A 167 13.22 -3.20 -29.50
C ASP A 167 14.02 -4.14 -28.58
N TYR A 168 13.94 -5.44 -28.86
CA TYR A 168 14.67 -6.46 -28.12
C TYR A 168 16.08 -6.71 -28.67
N SER A 169 16.56 -5.93 -29.64
CA SER A 169 17.92 -6.03 -30.15
C SER A 169 18.97 -5.38 -29.25
N SER A 170 18.53 -4.50 -28.33
CA SER A 170 19.42 -3.89 -27.35
C SER A 170 19.59 -4.77 -26.12
N HIS A 171 20.81 -4.91 -25.61
CA HIS A 171 21.11 -5.58 -24.35
C HIS A 171 20.90 -4.62 -23.17
N THR A 172 19.68 -4.06 -23.04
CA THR A 172 19.35 -3.11 -21.99
C THR A 172 18.23 -3.66 -21.09
N ALA A 173 18.50 -3.73 -19.80
CA ALA A 173 17.49 -4.02 -18.77
C ALA A 173 17.10 -2.76 -18.02
N VAL A 174 15.86 -2.70 -17.54
CA VAL A 174 15.37 -1.57 -16.73
C VAL A 174 14.83 -2.11 -15.42
N PHE A 175 15.30 -1.57 -14.31
CA PHE A 175 14.71 -1.74 -12.99
C PHE A 175 13.97 -0.46 -12.60
N LEU A 176 12.74 -0.58 -12.11
CA LEU A 176 11.94 0.55 -11.65
C LEU A 176 11.42 0.28 -10.24
N GLY A 177 11.86 1.08 -9.27
CA GLY A 177 11.43 0.91 -7.87
C GLY A 177 12.29 1.68 -6.88
N ARG A 178 12.05 1.46 -5.57
CA ARG A 178 12.98 1.94 -4.54
C ARG A 178 14.31 1.20 -4.68
N LEU A 179 15.39 1.96 -4.63
CA LEU A 179 16.74 1.41 -4.73
C LEU A 179 17.24 1.09 -3.31
N CYS A 180 16.98 -0.14 -2.88
CA CYS A 180 17.27 -0.65 -1.54
C CYS A 180 17.47 -2.18 -1.56
N PRO A 181 18.14 -2.76 -0.53
CA PRO A 181 18.39 -4.19 -0.43
C PRO A 181 17.11 -5.03 -0.46
N GLU A 182 16.02 -4.58 0.18
CA GLU A 182 14.75 -5.30 0.21
C GLU A 182 14.08 -5.45 -1.17
N LYS A 183 14.57 -4.72 -2.17
CA LYS A 183 14.15 -4.84 -3.58
C LYS A 183 15.11 -5.66 -4.43
N GLY A 184 16.12 -6.27 -3.81
CA GLY A 184 17.09 -7.09 -4.50
C GLY A 184 18.06 -6.31 -5.39
N VAL A 185 18.32 -5.02 -5.08
CA VAL A 185 19.20 -4.19 -5.91
C VAL A 185 20.64 -4.64 -5.81
N ASP A 186 21.09 -5.16 -4.66
CA ASP A 186 22.43 -5.69 -4.49
C ASP A 186 22.67 -6.93 -5.35
N GLU A 187 21.76 -7.89 -5.27
CA GLU A 187 21.76 -9.09 -6.10
C GLU A 187 21.65 -8.76 -7.59
N LEU A 188 20.86 -7.73 -7.93
CA LEU A 188 20.75 -7.27 -9.32
C LEU A 188 22.08 -6.74 -9.86
N LEU A 189 22.81 -5.93 -9.07
CA LEU A 189 24.13 -5.42 -9.46
C LEU A 189 25.16 -6.54 -9.63
N ASP A 190 25.15 -7.55 -8.75
CA ASP A 190 26.00 -8.74 -8.91
C ASP A 190 25.68 -9.51 -10.19
N CYS A 191 24.39 -9.62 -10.55
CA CYS A 191 23.97 -10.21 -11.81
C CYS A 191 24.46 -9.42 -13.02
N VAL A 192 24.45 -8.08 -12.97
CA VAL A 192 24.95 -7.22 -14.06
C VAL A 192 26.42 -7.52 -14.35
N GLU A 193 27.25 -7.56 -13.32
CA GLU A 193 28.68 -7.89 -13.47
C GLU A 193 28.89 -9.26 -14.13
N ALA A 194 28.11 -10.26 -13.75
CA ALA A 194 28.18 -11.58 -14.35
C ALA A 194 27.73 -11.61 -15.82
N VAL A 195 26.69 -10.83 -16.17
CA VAL A 195 26.17 -10.74 -17.55
C VAL A 195 27.15 -9.99 -18.45
N GLN A 196 27.73 -8.88 -17.99
CA GLN A 196 28.69 -8.10 -18.76
C GLN A 196 29.97 -8.86 -19.17
N LYS A 197 30.34 -9.90 -18.41
CA LYS A 197 31.43 -10.80 -18.80
C LYS A 197 31.16 -11.55 -20.13
N LYS A 198 29.87 -11.78 -20.45
CA LYS A 198 29.43 -12.47 -21.68
C LYS A 198 28.88 -11.50 -22.73
N HIS A 199 28.33 -10.41 -22.30
CA HIS A 199 27.69 -9.36 -23.10
C HIS A 199 28.24 -7.99 -22.65
N PRO A 200 29.42 -7.56 -23.13
CA PRO A 200 30.06 -6.32 -22.70
C PRO A 200 29.25 -5.05 -22.99
N ASP A 201 28.31 -5.14 -23.92
CA ASP A 201 27.35 -4.08 -24.29
C ASP A 201 26.06 -4.08 -23.49
N PHE A 202 25.97 -4.92 -22.42
CA PHE A 202 24.82 -4.92 -21.55
C PHE A 202 24.78 -3.67 -20.66
N HIS A 203 23.62 -3.03 -20.61
CA HIS A 203 23.34 -1.86 -19.77
C HIS A 203 22.17 -2.12 -18.83
N LEU A 204 22.32 -1.70 -17.58
CA LEU A 204 21.22 -1.64 -16.61
C LEU A 204 20.84 -0.18 -16.34
N VAL A 205 19.57 0.14 -16.53
CA VAL A 205 18.99 1.44 -16.18
C VAL A 205 18.23 1.30 -14.86
N LEU A 206 18.66 2.03 -13.82
CA LEU A 206 18.01 2.07 -12.52
C LEU A 206 17.09 3.29 -12.43
N GLY A 207 15.78 3.07 -12.43
CA GLY A 207 14.78 4.11 -12.24
C GLY A 207 14.21 4.08 -10.81
N GLY A 208 14.36 5.17 -10.08
CA GLY A 208 13.86 5.25 -8.71
C GLY A 208 14.66 6.21 -7.84
N PHE A 209 14.47 6.10 -6.53
CA PHE A 209 15.25 6.85 -5.56
C PHE A 209 15.98 5.91 -4.60
N TRP A 210 17.19 6.30 -4.24
CA TRP A 210 17.98 5.61 -3.24
C TRP A 210 17.39 5.85 -1.86
N GLU A 211 17.23 4.78 -1.09
CA GLU A 211 16.79 4.89 0.29
C GLU A 211 17.95 5.33 1.20
N ASN A 212 17.64 6.03 2.30
CA ASN A 212 18.67 6.43 3.26
C ASN A 212 19.39 5.19 3.82
N GLY A 213 20.71 5.25 3.95
CA GLY A 213 21.54 4.14 4.42
C GLY A 213 21.94 3.16 3.31
N THR A 214 21.80 3.52 2.03
CA THR A 214 22.20 2.69 0.88
C THR A 214 23.38 3.29 0.12
N GLU A 215 24.19 4.12 0.77
CA GLU A 215 25.31 4.85 0.15
C GLU A 215 26.38 3.91 -0.45
N GLU A 216 26.62 2.76 0.17
CA GLU A 216 27.55 1.76 -0.36
C GLU A 216 26.99 1.07 -1.61
N LEU A 217 25.71 0.76 -1.59
CA LEU A 217 25.02 0.18 -2.75
C LEU A 217 24.99 1.16 -3.92
N GLN A 218 24.80 2.45 -3.64
CA GLN A 218 24.87 3.50 -4.65
C GLN A 218 26.24 3.65 -5.30
N LYS A 219 27.33 3.39 -4.56
CA LYS A 219 28.69 3.40 -5.11
C LYS A 219 29.00 2.19 -5.98
N LYS A 220 28.30 1.07 -5.74
CA LYS A 220 28.44 -0.16 -6.53
C LYS A 220 27.70 -0.04 -7.87
N ALA A 221 26.66 0.79 -7.95
CA ALA A 221 25.84 1.01 -9.15
C ALA A 221 26.50 2.00 -10.11
#